data_0c45cbad130bbc824594f414135739df
#
_entry.id   0c45cbad130bbc824594f414135739df
#
_cell.length_a   1.000
_cell.length_b   1.000
_cell.length_c   1.000
_cell.angle_alpha   90.00
_cell.angle_beta   90.00
_cell.angle_gamma   90.00
#
_symmetry.space_group_name_H-M   'P 1'
#
loop_
_entity.id
_entity.type
_entity.pdbx_description
1 polymer ?
#
loop_
_entity_poly.entity_id
_entity_poly.type
_entity_poly.pdbx_seq_one_letter_code
_entity_poly.pdbx_strand_id
1 'polypeptide(L)'
;IVSKGIYRPIFIEFGNIHFFELDLQGRHKGFKGLLSLFKELKKLRPTHIADLHSVLRSNVLYFLFKINFFKIKRLSKQRGERKKLFRSKNKIFKPLTPSQFRYCEVFNRLGFNLDLTSHEFPGPLNIETETQLKINQMPTNMKWIGIAPFASFNGKIYPLDLMQKLVSFLQRDHQIFLFGQGEYEVSKLEVWTNAYQNVFGSYNLGSFESELEIISNLDLMISMDSANGHLAANYNIPVVSLWGLTHPFGGFAPFLSKTKNMFISDREKYPKIPTSAYGKKIPKGYEEVMRTIDYNEVIVRCLKVLEKPKHHQSL
;
A
#
# COMPACT_ATOMS: atom_id res chain seq x y z
N ILE A 1 -12.03 -13.10 8.00
CA ILE A 1 -11.32 -12.62 6.81
C ILE A 1 -10.72 -13.80 6.05
N VAL A 2 -10.81 -13.81 4.71
CA VAL A 2 -10.26 -14.87 3.85
C VAL A 2 -9.13 -14.28 3.01
N SER A 3 -7.87 -14.66 3.31
CA SER A 3 -6.69 -14.12 2.63
C SER A 3 -5.50 -15.08 2.68
N LYS A 4 -4.37 -14.71 2.04
CA LYS A 4 -3.12 -15.48 2.13
C LYS A 4 -2.53 -15.35 3.54
N GLY A 5 -1.89 -16.41 4.04
CA GLY A 5 -1.28 -16.45 5.37
C GLY A 5 -0.33 -15.30 5.66
N ILE A 6 0.48 -14.89 4.67
CA ILE A 6 1.42 -13.76 4.80
C ILE A 6 0.78 -12.44 5.23
N TYR A 7 -0.54 -12.26 5.04
CA TYR A 7 -1.25 -11.04 5.44
C TYR A 7 -1.92 -11.15 6.80
N ARG A 8 -1.77 -12.27 7.50
CA ARG A 8 -2.33 -12.47 8.85
C ARG A 8 -1.88 -11.39 9.83
N PRO A 9 -0.61 -10.96 9.85
CA PRO A 9 -0.12 -9.96 10.81
C PRO A 9 -0.86 -8.62 10.77
N ILE A 10 -1.39 -8.21 9.60
CA ILE A 10 -2.18 -6.98 9.47
C ILE A 10 -3.44 -6.98 10.36
N PHE A 11 -3.89 -8.17 10.78
CA PHE A 11 -5.17 -8.37 11.49
C PHE A 11 -5.00 -8.88 12.91
N ILE A 12 -3.77 -9.05 13.39
CA ILE A 12 -3.51 -9.73 14.67
C ILE A 12 -4.06 -8.97 15.88
N GLU A 13 -4.09 -7.64 15.80
CA GLU A 13 -4.58 -6.78 16.89
C GLU A 13 -6.11 -6.71 17.00
N PHE A 14 -6.83 -7.19 15.99
CA PHE A 14 -8.28 -7.14 15.97
C PHE A 14 -8.88 -8.43 16.55
N GLY A 15 -9.12 -8.45 17.85
CA GLY A 15 -9.58 -9.64 18.59
C GLY A 15 -10.86 -10.31 18.07
N ASN A 16 -11.70 -9.59 17.31
CA ASN A 16 -12.93 -10.09 16.75
C ASN A 16 -12.78 -10.66 15.33
N ILE A 17 -11.56 -10.82 14.82
CA ILE A 17 -11.29 -11.31 13.47
C ILE A 17 -10.89 -12.77 13.48
N HIS A 18 -11.68 -13.62 12.81
CA HIS A 18 -11.25 -14.95 12.44
C HIS A 18 -10.58 -14.91 11.06
N PHE A 19 -9.30 -15.26 11.00
CA PHE A 19 -8.52 -15.29 9.75
C PHE A 19 -8.49 -16.69 9.15
N PHE A 20 -9.12 -16.84 7.97
CA PHE A 20 -9.12 -18.08 7.18
C PHE A 20 -8.03 -18.00 6.12
N GLU A 21 -7.05 -18.88 6.20
CA GLU A 21 -5.91 -18.89 5.30
C GLU A 21 -6.21 -19.55 3.95
N LEU A 22 -5.89 -18.85 2.87
CA LEU A 22 -5.98 -19.35 1.50
C LEU A 22 -4.68 -20.05 1.09
N ASP A 23 -4.78 -21.34 0.79
CA ASP A 23 -3.73 -22.10 0.14
C ASP A 23 -4.02 -22.22 -1.36
N LEU A 24 -3.53 -21.25 -2.12
CA LEU A 24 -3.77 -21.17 -3.56
C LEU A 24 -2.81 -22.04 -4.41
N GLN A 25 -1.77 -22.57 -3.80
CA GLN A 25 -0.80 -23.45 -4.48
C GLN A 25 -1.09 -24.92 -4.20
N GLY A 26 -1.74 -25.24 -3.08
CA GLY A 26 -2.14 -26.58 -2.65
C GLY A 26 -3.65 -26.80 -2.73
N ARG A 27 -4.31 -26.98 -1.55
CA ARG A 27 -5.70 -27.45 -1.43
C ARG A 27 -6.76 -26.58 -2.13
N HIS A 28 -6.50 -25.28 -2.32
CA HIS A 28 -7.42 -24.35 -2.99
C HIS A 28 -7.03 -24.04 -4.44
N LYS A 29 -6.14 -24.84 -5.04
CA LYS A 29 -5.68 -24.69 -6.43
C LYS A 29 -6.72 -25.13 -7.44
N GLY A 30 -6.89 -24.35 -8.50
CA GLY A 30 -7.77 -24.67 -9.63
C GLY A 30 -9.26 -24.74 -9.27
N PHE A 31 -10.08 -25.25 -10.19
CA PHE A 31 -11.53 -25.28 -10.01
C PHE A 31 -11.97 -26.20 -8.87
N LYS A 32 -11.39 -27.41 -8.77
CA LYS A 32 -11.68 -28.35 -7.68
C LYS A 32 -11.33 -27.76 -6.32
N GLY A 33 -10.19 -27.04 -6.22
CA GLY A 33 -9.79 -26.33 -5.02
C GLY A 33 -10.75 -25.19 -4.64
N LEU A 34 -11.35 -24.48 -5.61
CA LEU A 34 -12.36 -23.48 -5.34
C LEU A 34 -13.67 -24.09 -4.81
N LEU A 35 -14.05 -25.29 -5.25
CA LEU A 35 -15.20 -26.01 -4.69
C LEU A 35 -14.91 -26.47 -3.26
N SER A 36 -13.69 -26.95 -2.95
CA SER A 36 -13.26 -27.25 -1.59
C SER A 36 -13.35 -26.02 -0.70
N LEU A 37 -12.77 -24.91 -1.14
CA LEU A 37 -12.82 -23.61 -0.45
C LEU A 37 -14.27 -23.17 -0.17
N PHE A 38 -15.15 -23.29 -1.18
CA PHE A 38 -16.57 -22.98 -0.97
C PHE A 38 -17.19 -23.83 0.14
N LYS A 39 -16.92 -25.15 0.14
CA LYS A 39 -17.44 -26.07 1.18
C LYS A 39 -16.91 -25.72 2.57
N GLU A 40 -15.60 -25.39 2.67
CA GLU A 40 -14.95 -25.00 3.93
C GLU A 40 -15.54 -23.69 4.46
N LEU A 41 -15.65 -22.67 3.62
CA LEU A 41 -16.25 -21.39 4.00
C LEU A 41 -17.73 -21.50 4.36
N LYS A 42 -18.49 -22.38 3.71
CA LYS A 42 -19.89 -22.65 4.03
C LYS A 42 -20.05 -23.23 5.44
N LYS A 43 -19.09 -24.06 5.89
CA LYS A 43 -19.10 -24.63 7.27
C LYS A 43 -18.98 -23.55 8.35
N LEU A 44 -18.38 -22.38 8.03
CA LEU A 44 -18.31 -21.24 8.94
C LEU A 44 -19.66 -20.52 9.13
N ARG A 45 -20.71 -20.94 8.41
CA ARG A 45 -22.08 -20.38 8.46
C ARG A 45 -22.12 -18.85 8.33
N PRO A 46 -21.46 -18.25 7.29
CA PRO A 46 -21.46 -16.79 7.16
C PRO A 46 -22.88 -16.28 6.92
N THR A 47 -23.27 -15.22 7.61
CA THR A 47 -24.56 -14.54 7.39
C THR A 47 -24.50 -13.59 6.21
N HIS A 48 -23.37 -12.94 6.04
CA HIS A 48 -23.11 -11.96 4.96
C HIS A 48 -21.71 -12.17 4.37
N ILE A 49 -21.54 -11.93 3.07
CA ILE A 49 -20.28 -12.11 2.39
C ILE A 49 -19.95 -10.85 1.56
N ALA A 50 -18.80 -10.25 1.83
CA ALA A 50 -18.26 -9.13 1.07
C ALA A 50 -17.12 -9.61 0.15
N ASP A 51 -17.32 -9.68 -1.18
CA ASP A 51 -16.24 -9.90 -2.15
C ASP A 51 -15.59 -8.57 -2.50
N LEU A 52 -14.50 -8.24 -1.82
CA LEU A 52 -13.71 -7.02 -2.06
C LEU A 52 -12.64 -7.19 -3.15
N HIS A 53 -12.48 -8.39 -3.70
CA HIS A 53 -11.43 -8.67 -4.69
C HIS A 53 -11.95 -8.65 -6.13
N SER A 54 -13.13 -9.22 -6.37
CA SER A 54 -13.81 -9.23 -7.68
C SER A 54 -12.90 -9.68 -8.84
N VAL A 55 -12.10 -10.75 -8.64
CA VAL A 55 -11.29 -11.43 -9.68
C VAL A 55 -11.93 -12.75 -10.10
N LEU A 56 -11.39 -13.41 -11.12
CA LEU A 56 -11.98 -14.64 -11.65
C LEU A 56 -12.30 -15.67 -10.57
N ARG A 57 -11.35 -15.93 -9.67
CA ARG A 57 -11.54 -16.89 -8.57
C ARG A 57 -12.66 -16.47 -7.60
N SER A 58 -12.66 -15.23 -7.17
CA SER A 58 -13.72 -14.76 -6.27
C SER A 58 -15.08 -14.63 -6.97
N ASN A 59 -15.10 -14.46 -8.31
CA ASN A 59 -16.34 -14.50 -9.07
C ASN A 59 -16.97 -15.91 -9.08
N VAL A 60 -16.16 -16.97 -9.13
CA VAL A 60 -16.66 -18.34 -8.99
C VAL A 60 -17.27 -18.54 -7.60
N LEU A 61 -16.57 -18.15 -6.54
CA LEU A 61 -17.10 -18.22 -5.17
C LEU A 61 -18.36 -17.37 -5.02
N TYR A 62 -18.35 -16.14 -5.56
CA TYR A 62 -19.53 -15.27 -5.57
C TYR A 62 -20.75 -15.96 -6.17
N PHE A 63 -20.58 -16.62 -7.33
CA PHE A 63 -21.66 -17.35 -7.99
C PHE A 63 -22.14 -18.53 -7.13
N LEU A 64 -21.22 -19.35 -6.61
CA LEU A 64 -21.56 -20.50 -5.75
C LEU A 64 -22.32 -20.08 -4.49
N PHE A 65 -21.88 -19.01 -3.82
CA PHE A 65 -22.61 -18.49 -2.66
C PHE A 65 -23.98 -17.92 -3.03
N LYS A 66 -24.06 -17.20 -4.16
CA LYS A 66 -25.30 -16.59 -4.62
C LYS A 66 -26.39 -17.63 -4.94
N ILE A 67 -26.05 -18.72 -5.65
CA ILE A 67 -27.00 -19.80 -5.97
C ILE A 67 -27.40 -20.62 -4.73
N ASN A 68 -26.62 -20.58 -3.65
CA ASN A 68 -26.94 -21.15 -2.36
C ASN A 68 -27.63 -20.14 -1.41
N PHE A 69 -28.19 -19.04 -1.96
CA PHE A 69 -29.01 -18.04 -1.26
C PHE A 69 -28.28 -17.26 -0.16
N PHE A 70 -26.95 -17.19 -0.15
CA PHE A 70 -26.22 -16.34 0.79
C PHE A 70 -26.36 -14.86 0.43
N LYS A 71 -26.44 -14.00 1.44
CA LYS A 71 -26.36 -12.54 1.26
C LYS A 71 -24.94 -12.13 0.87
N ILE A 72 -24.69 -11.99 -0.41
CA ILE A 72 -23.36 -11.65 -0.95
C ILE A 72 -23.41 -10.39 -1.81
N LYS A 73 -22.43 -9.50 -1.62
CA LYS A 73 -22.18 -8.34 -2.47
C LYS A 73 -20.72 -8.32 -2.90
N ARG A 74 -20.44 -7.72 -4.04
CA ARG A 74 -19.07 -7.62 -4.59
C ARG A 74 -18.69 -6.21 -4.98
N LEU A 75 -17.39 -5.94 -4.97
CA LEU A 75 -16.77 -4.69 -5.36
C LEU A 75 -17.06 -4.34 -6.83
N SER A 76 -17.51 -3.12 -7.05
CA SER A 76 -17.50 -2.51 -8.38
C SER A 76 -16.11 -1.98 -8.72
N LYS A 77 -15.55 -2.42 -9.85
CA LYS A 77 -14.23 -1.97 -10.32
C LYS A 77 -14.27 -0.69 -11.16
N GLN A 78 -15.43 -0.09 -11.32
CA GLN A 78 -15.62 1.13 -12.12
C GLN A 78 -14.92 1.04 -13.51
N ARG A 79 -15.07 -0.08 -14.21
CA ARG A 79 -14.30 -0.36 -15.45
C ARG A 79 -14.54 0.66 -16.55
N GLY A 80 -15.77 1.20 -16.65
CA GLY A 80 -16.13 2.23 -17.63
C GLY A 80 -15.37 3.52 -17.41
N GLU A 81 -15.41 4.04 -16.19
CA GLU A 81 -14.75 5.28 -15.77
C GLU A 81 -13.22 5.12 -15.83
N ARG A 82 -12.71 3.97 -15.40
CA ARG A 82 -11.27 3.63 -15.50
C ARG A 82 -10.81 3.63 -16.96
N LYS A 83 -11.59 3.05 -17.88
CA LYS A 83 -11.28 3.08 -19.31
C LYS A 83 -11.21 4.52 -19.84
N LYS A 84 -12.11 5.40 -19.41
CA LYS A 84 -12.12 6.82 -19.80
C LYS A 84 -10.89 7.57 -19.25
N LEU A 85 -10.47 7.29 -18.01
CA LEU A 85 -9.31 7.90 -17.36
C LEU A 85 -7.98 7.43 -17.97
N PHE A 86 -7.86 6.14 -18.32
CA PHE A 86 -6.58 5.55 -18.77
C PHE A 86 -6.39 5.49 -20.28
N ARG A 87 -7.36 5.87 -21.08
CA ARG A 87 -7.20 5.89 -22.56
C ARG A 87 -6.24 7.00 -23.00
N SER A 88 -5.50 6.76 -24.08
CA SER A 88 -4.52 7.71 -24.61
C SER A 88 -5.15 8.88 -25.37
N LYS A 89 -6.28 8.64 -26.05
CA LYS A 89 -7.02 9.67 -26.83
C LYS A 89 -8.35 10.00 -26.15
N ASN A 90 -8.79 11.25 -26.26
CA ASN A 90 -10.05 11.75 -25.68
C ASN A 90 -10.20 11.37 -24.20
N LYS A 91 -9.11 11.47 -23.44
CA LYS A 91 -9.04 11.15 -22.01
C LYS A 91 -10.03 12.01 -21.21
N ILE A 92 -10.81 11.38 -20.34
CA ILE A 92 -11.58 12.09 -19.32
C ILE A 92 -10.78 12.06 -18.01
N PHE A 93 -10.14 13.18 -17.72
CA PHE A 93 -9.28 13.31 -16.56
C PHE A 93 -10.07 13.79 -15.34
N LYS A 94 -10.76 12.85 -14.70
CA LYS A 94 -11.54 13.08 -13.46
C LYS A 94 -11.19 12.03 -12.43
N PRO A 95 -11.15 12.38 -11.12
CA PRO A 95 -10.88 11.42 -10.06
C PRO A 95 -11.95 10.34 -10.01
N LEU A 96 -11.52 9.11 -9.82
CA LEU A 96 -12.39 7.97 -9.53
C LEU A 96 -12.66 7.91 -8.02
N THR A 97 -13.75 7.27 -7.63
CA THR A 97 -14.02 7.00 -6.22
C THR A 97 -12.85 6.23 -5.60
N PRO A 98 -12.25 6.69 -4.51
CA PRO A 98 -11.16 5.99 -3.84
C PRO A 98 -11.55 4.56 -3.44
N SER A 99 -10.58 3.65 -3.45
CA SER A 99 -10.83 2.21 -3.20
C SER A 99 -11.47 1.96 -1.83
N GLN A 100 -11.09 2.71 -0.81
CA GLN A 100 -11.62 2.61 0.55
C GLN A 100 -13.14 2.86 0.57
N PHE A 101 -13.61 3.93 -0.08
CA PHE A 101 -15.06 4.22 -0.19
C PHE A 101 -15.82 3.16 -0.99
N ARG A 102 -15.18 2.60 -2.02
CA ARG A 102 -15.79 1.49 -2.78
C ARG A 102 -15.90 0.21 -1.96
N TYR A 103 -14.98 -0.02 -1.02
CA TYR A 103 -15.07 -1.13 -0.08
C TYR A 103 -16.23 -0.90 0.90
N CYS A 104 -16.36 0.30 1.48
CA CYS A 104 -17.49 0.65 2.35
C CYS A 104 -18.83 0.49 1.64
N GLU A 105 -18.93 0.86 0.35
CA GLU A 105 -20.14 0.66 -0.45
C GLU A 105 -20.57 -0.81 -0.51
N VAL A 106 -19.62 -1.76 -0.54
CA VAL A 106 -19.98 -3.20 -0.50
C VAL A 106 -20.65 -3.56 0.82
N PHE A 107 -20.13 -3.08 1.93
CA PHE A 107 -20.72 -3.31 3.25
C PHE A 107 -22.07 -2.60 3.40
N ASN A 108 -22.18 -1.36 2.94
CA ASN A 108 -23.45 -0.62 2.95
C ASN A 108 -24.56 -1.36 2.17
N ARG A 109 -24.21 -1.95 1.02
CA ARG A 109 -25.14 -2.79 0.25
C ARG A 109 -25.46 -4.14 0.90
N LEU A 110 -24.72 -4.56 1.91
CA LEU A 110 -25.02 -5.70 2.76
C LEU A 110 -25.89 -5.33 3.97
N GLY A 111 -26.11 -4.03 4.21
CA GLY A 111 -26.89 -3.50 5.32
C GLY A 111 -26.04 -2.99 6.50
N PHE A 112 -24.71 -2.95 6.36
CA PHE A 112 -23.80 -2.39 7.36
C PHE A 112 -23.49 -0.94 6.99
N ASN A 113 -23.94 0.00 7.78
CA ASN A 113 -23.71 1.43 7.52
C ASN A 113 -22.30 1.83 8.00
N LEU A 114 -21.32 1.81 7.10
CA LEU A 114 -19.95 2.20 7.39
C LEU A 114 -19.71 3.65 6.94
N ASP A 115 -19.23 4.47 7.85
CA ASP A 115 -18.83 5.86 7.60
C ASP A 115 -17.32 6.03 7.85
N LEU A 116 -16.57 6.40 6.81
CA LEU A 116 -15.14 6.66 6.90
C LEU A 116 -14.81 8.05 7.48
N THR A 117 -15.80 8.91 7.73
CA THR A 117 -15.59 10.18 8.42
C THR A 117 -15.45 10.02 9.93
N SER A 118 -16.01 8.90 10.45
CA SER A 118 -15.88 8.47 11.84
C SER A 118 -15.07 7.17 11.86
N HIS A 119 -13.77 7.25 12.00
CA HIS A 119 -12.85 6.12 12.01
C HIS A 119 -11.81 6.28 13.11
N GLU A 120 -11.32 5.16 13.59
CA GLU A 120 -10.21 5.06 14.53
C GLU A 120 -9.04 4.37 13.85
N PHE A 121 -7.83 4.84 14.12
CA PHE A 121 -6.62 4.15 13.69
C PHE A 121 -6.15 3.21 14.80
N PRO A 122 -5.60 2.03 14.46
CA PRO A 122 -4.89 1.24 15.44
C PRO A 122 -3.70 2.04 15.99
N GLY A 123 -3.35 1.81 17.25
CA GLY A 123 -2.14 2.34 17.84
C GLY A 123 -0.88 1.76 17.17
N PRO A 124 0.31 2.32 17.46
CA PRO A 124 1.56 1.72 17.03
C PRO A 124 1.71 0.33 17.67
N LEU A 125 2.23 -0.62 16.91
CA LEU A 125 2.57 -1.95 17.43
C LEU A 125 3.72 -1.86 18.43
N ASN A 126 3.70 -2.70 19.44
CA ASN A 126 4.86 -2.88 20.29
C ASN A 126 6.02 -3.47 19.47
N ILE A 127 7.21 -2.96 19.69
CA ILE A 127 8.41 -3.51 19.07
C ILE A 127 8.85 -4.71 19.93
N GLU A 128 8.70 -5.90 19.38
CA GLU A 128 9.05 -7.14 20.04
C GLU A 128 10.57 -7.25 20.27
N THR A 129 10.98 -8.04 21.26
CA THR A 129 12.39 -8.20 21.65
C THR A 129 13.29 -8.57 20.45
N GLU A 130 12.82 -9.43 19.56
CA GLU A 130 13.58 -9.84 18.38
C GLU A 130 13.84 -8.66 17.42
N THR A 131 12.83 -7.86 17.15
CA THR A 131 12.96 -6.64 16.33
C THR A 131 13.85 -5.62 17.03
N GLN A 132 13.65 -5.43 18.34
CA GLN A 132 14.45 -4.50 19.15
C GLN A 132 15.95 -4.85 19.11
N LEU A 133 16.30 -6.12 19.19
CA LEU A 133 17.72 -6.57 19.10
C LEU A 133 18.34 -6.23 17.74
N LYS A 134 17.56 -6.28 16.67
CA LYS A 134 18.03 -5.96 15.30
C LYS A 134 18.26 -4.46 15.08
N ILE A 135 17.54 -3.61 15.83
CA ILE A 135 17.61 -2.14 15.72
C ILE A 135 18.26 -1.46 16.94
N ASN A 136 18.80 -2.22 17.89
CA ASN A 136 19.31 -1.70 19.16
C ASN A 136 20.47 -0.69 19.04
N GLN A 137 21.17 -0.68 17.91
CA GLN A 137 22.27 0.26 17.65
C GLN A 137 21.79 1.60 17.08
N MET A 138 20.47 1.78 16.85
CA MET A 138 19.93 2.99 16.25
C MET A 138 19.75 4.10 17.30
N PRO A 139 19.97 5.37 16.91
CA PRO A 139 19.73 6.50 17.79
C PRO A 139 18.27 6.57 18.20
N THR A 140 17.99 6.68 19.50
CA THR A 140 16.61 6.73 20.05
C THR A 140 15.97 8.11 19.95
N ASN A 141 16.77 9.16 19.71
CA ASN A 141 16.32 10.55 19.65
C ASN A 141 16.03 11.07 18.23
N MET A 142 16.26 10.24 17.21
CA MET A 142 15.98 10.59 15.82
C MET A 142 14.54 10.24 15.43
N LYS A 143 13.95 11.04 14.54
CA LYS A 143 12.68 10.66 13.89
C LYS A 143 12.92 9.55 12.88
N TRP A 144 11.94 8.68 12.74
CA TRP A 144 12.01 7.51 11.88
C TRP A 144 11.30 7.76 10.54
N ILE A 145 12.02 7.60 9.46
CA ILE A 145 11.49 7.75 8.09
C ILE A 145 11.56 6.40 7.40
N GLY A 146 10.41 5.89 6.97
CA GLY A 146 10.34 4.75 6.07
C GLY A 146 10.47 5.20 4.62
N ILE A 147 11.27 4.51 3.83
CA ILE A 147 11.39 4.74 2.38
C ILE A 147 11.17 3.42 1.64
N ALA A 148 10.11 3.35 0.82
CA ALA A 148 9.80 2.22 -0.04
C ALA A 148 10.04 2.62 -1.51
N PRO A 149 11.29 2.48 -2.04
CA PRO A 149 11.67 3.03 -3.33
C PRO A 149 11.19 2.20 -4.51
N PHE A 150 10.67 1.00 -4.29
CA PHE A 150 10.26 0.07 -5.33
C PHE A 150 8.74 -0.04 -5.48
N ALA A 151 8.33 -0.60 -6.61
CA ALA A 151 6.95 -0.94 -6.91
C ALA A 151 6.90 -2.12 -7.88
N SER A 152 5.75 -2.77 -8.00
CA SER A 152 5.56 -3.95 -8.85
C SER A 152 5.84 -3.72 -10.34
N PHE A 153 5.92 -2.47 -10.81
CA PHE A 153 6.15 -2.12 -12.21
C PHE A 153 7.04 -0.89 -12.35
N ASN A 154 7.99 -0.93 -13.27
CA ASN A 154 9.00 0.12 -13.50
C ASN A 154 8.40 1.52 -13.74
N GLY A 155 7.22 1.62 -14.37
CA GLY A 155 6.56 2.91 -14.57
C GLY A 155 6.06 3.61 -13.30
N LYS A 156 6.31 3.03 -12.13
CA LYS A 156 6.02 3.59 -10.81
C LYS A 156 7.27 3.82 -9.96
N ILE A 157 8.45 3.38 -10.42
CA ILE A 157 9.69 3.45 -9.64
C ILE A 157 10.36 4.79 -9.89
N TYR A 158 10.59 5.55 -8.83
CA TYR A 158 11.36 6.79 -8.90
C TYR A 158 12.82 6.46 -9.22
N PRO A 159 13.52 7.26 -10.06
CA PRO A 159 14.91 7.00 -10.39
C PRO A 159 15.77 6.82 -9.15
N LEU A 160 16.47 5.68 -9.07
CA LEU A 160 17.22 5.30 -7.86
C LEU A 160 18.35 6.29 -7.52
N ASP A 161 18.94 6.94 -8.52
CA ASP A 161 19.93 8.01 -8.31
C ASP A 161 19.31 9.24 -7.61
N LEU A 162 18.09 9.61 -7.95
CA LEU A 162 17.36 10.68 -7.28
C LEU A 162 16.84 10.25 -5.89
N MET A 163 16.40 8.98 -5.77
CA MET A 163 16.02 8.43 -4.48
C MET A 163 17.22 8.38 -3.52
N GLN A 164 18.41 8.03 -4.01
CA GLN A 164 19.64 8.04 -3.22
C GLN A 164 19.98 9.45 -2.70
N LYS A 165 19.71 10.51 -3.48
CA LYS A 165 19.88 11.90 -3.01
C LYS A 165 18.93 12.22 -1.85
N LEU A 166 17.66 11.72 -1.90
CA LEU A 166 16.72 11.84 -0.78
C LEU A 166 17.27 11.14 0.46
N VAL A 167 17.69 9.88 0.32
CA VAL A 167 18.27 9.08 1.43
C VAL A 167 19.49 9.78 2.02
N SER A 168 20.44 10.18 1.16
CA SER A 168 21.69 10.85 1.58
C SER A 168 21.45 12.15 2.34
N PHE A 169 20.42 12.90 1.98
CA PHE A 169 20.07 14.12 2.69
C PHE A 169 19.38 13.83 4.03
N LEU A 170 18.31 13.03 3.99
CA LEU A 170 17.45 12.81 5.16
C LEU A 170 18.16 12.03 6.28
N GLN A 171 19.06 11.11 5.96
CA GLN A 171 19.77 10.30 6.95
C GLN A 171 20.75 11.12 7.83
N ARG A 172 21.03 12.38 7.51
CA ARG A 172 21.91 13.22 8.33
C ARG A 172 21.31 13.49 9.71
N ASP A 173 20.00 13.70 9.76
CA ASP A 173 19.26 14.09 10.97
C ASP A 173 18.14 13.12 11.35
N HIS A 174 17.96 12.04 10.58
CA HIS A 174 16.87 11.08 10.76
C HIS A 174 17.34 9.64 10.60
N GLN A 175 16.66 8.71 11.29
CA GLN A 175 16.83 7.28 11.07
C GLN A 175 15.99 6.84 9.86
N ILE A 176 16.62 6.23 8.87
CA ILE A 176 15.97 5.76 7.65
C ILE A 176 15.77 4.25 7.68
N PHE A 177 14.56 3.79 7.42
CA PHE A 177 14.23 2.38 7.20
C PHE A 177 13.89 2.18 5.72
N LEU A 178 14.70 1.39 5.01
CA LEU A 178 14.50 1.07 3.59
C LEU A 178 13.69 -0.21 3.44
N PHE A 179 12.57 -0.15 2.72
CA PHE A 179 11.70 -1.30 2.47
C PHE A 179 11.89 -1.82 1.04
N GLY A 180 12.19 -3.10 0.93
CA GLY A 180 12.33 -3.83 -0.33
C GLY A 180 12.55 -5.30 -0.08
N GLN A 181 12.18 -6.15 -1.04
CA GLN A 181 12.20 -7.60 -0.92
C GLN A 181 12.74 -8.28 -2.17
N GLY A 182 13.29 -9.46 -1.97
CA GLY A 182 13.89 -10.23 -3.05
C GLY A 182 15.28 -9.72 -3.44
N GLU A 183 16.05 -10.59 -4.09
CA GLU A 183 17.47 -10.40 -4.35
C GLU A 183 17.79 -9.09 -5.07
N TYR A 184 17.02 -8.74 -6.10
CA TYR A 184 17.25 -7.53 -6.88
C TYR A 184 17.07 -6.25 -6.05
N GLU A 185 15.96 -6.11 -5.31
CA GLU A 185 15.69 -4.91 -4.53
C GLU A 185 16.68 -4.80 -3.37
N VAL A 186 16.92 -5.90 -2.66
CA VAL A 186 17.89 -5.96 -1.55
C VAL A 186 19.28 -5.54 -2.02
N SER A 187 19.79 -6.07 -3.13
CA SER A 187 21.13 -5.69 -3.65
C SER A 187 21.27 -4.19 -3.96
N LYS A 188 20.16 -3.51 -4.30
CA LYS A 188 20.17 -2.04 -4.50
C LYS A 188 20.14 -1.29 -3.17
N LEU A 189 19.40 -1.79 -2.18
CA LEU A 189 19.32 -1.16 -0.87
C LEU A 189 20.62 -1.32 -0.07
N GLU A 190 21.31 -2.44 -0.22
CA GLU A 190 22.61 -2.70 0.43
C GLU A 190 23.66 -1.65 0.07
N VAL A 191 23.63 -1.11 -1.14
CA VAL A 191 24.51 0.00 -1.53
C VAL A 191 24.30 1.21 -0.61
N TRP A 192 23.07 1.49 -0.21
CA TRP A 192 22.76 2.65 0.63
C TRP A 192 22.95 2.33 2.13
N THR A 193 22.61 1.12 2.59
CA THR A 193 22.85 0.74 3.98
C THR A 193 24.34 0.65 4.30
N ASN A 194 25.18 0.31 3.33
CA ASN A 194 26.64 0.30 3.50
C ASN A 194 27.27 1.70 3.37
N ALA A 195 26.63 2.62 2.66
CA ALA A 195 27.16 3.96 2.42
C ALA A 195 26.77 4.98 3.51
N TYR A 196 25.68 4.74 4.25
CA TYR A 196 25.12 5.72 5.17
C TYR A 196 24.89 5.13 6.57
N GLN A 197 25.33 5.85 7.61
CA GLN A 197 25.32 5.37 8.99
C GLN A 197 23.90 5.19 9.57
N ASN A 198 22.99 6.12 9.25
CA ASN A 198 21.63 6.14 9.82
C ASN A 198 20.60 5.49 8.86
N VAL A 199 21.02 4.45 8.13
CA VAL A 199 20.17 3.76 7.15
C VAL A 199 20.15 2.27 7.45
N PHE A 200 18.94 1.73 7.64
CA PHE A 200 18.71 0.32 7.93
C PHE A 200 17.80 -0.32 6.87
N GLY A 201 18.15 -1.51 6.43
CA GLY A 201 17.33 -2.29 5.50
C GLY A 201 16.33 -3.19 6.23
N SER A 202 15.04 -3.04 5.97
CA SER A 202 13.98 -3.85 6.60
C SER A 202 14.10 -5.34 6.28
N TYR A 203 14.78 -5.70 5.19
CA TYR A 203 15.08 -7.10 4.83
C TYR A 203 15.88 -7.83 5.92
N ASN A 204 16.58 -7.13 6.82
CA ASN A 204 17.27 -7.69 7.96
C ASN A 204 16.33 -8.03 9.13
N LEU A 205 15.07 -7.57 9.10
CA LEU A 205 14.08 -7.88 10.13
C LEU A 205 13.59 -9.33 10.09
N GLY A 206 13.60 -9.96 8.91
CA GLY A 206 13.33 -11.37 8.72
C GLY A 206 11.85 -11.77 8.70
N SER A 207 10.93 -10.90 9.13
CA SER A 207 9.49 -11.19 9.11
C SER A 207 8.67 -9.96 8.70
N PHE A 208 7.46 -10.22 8.20
CA PHE A 208 6.51 -9.14 7.87
C PHE A 208 5.91 -8.51 9.12
N GLU A 209 5.79 -9.27 10.20
CA GLU A 209 5.41 -8.78 11.53
C GLU A 209 6.36 -7.68 11.99
N SER A 210 7.67 -7.96 11.98
CA SER A 210 8.69 -6.99 12.36
C SER A 210 8.72 -5.77 11.44
N GLU A 211 8.44 -5.94 10.14
CA GLU A 211 8.26 -4.79 9.24
C GLU A 211 7.06 -3.92 9.64
N LEU A 212 5.93 -4.53 10.04
CA LEU A 212 4.74 -3.79 10.50
C LEU A 212 5.00 -3.06 11.82
N GLU A 213 5.75 -3.67 12.75
CA GLU A 213 6.20 -3.01 13.98
C GLU A 213 6.95 -1.72 13.65
N ILE A 214 7.91 -1.78 12.75
CA ILE A 214 8.65 -0.58 12.31
C ILE A 214 7.71 0.41 11.60
N ILE A 215 6.90 -0.03 10.63
CA ILE A 215 6.00 0.84 9.87
C ILE A 215 5.05 1.60 10.79
N SER A 216 4.49 0.94 11.80
CA SER A 216 3.53 1.55 12.73
C SER A 216 4.17 2.61 13.65
N ASN A 217 5.48 2.57 13.82
CA ASN A 217 6.26 3.48 14.66
C ASN A 217 6.97 4.60 13.89
N LEU A 218 6.83 4.67 12.56
CA LEU A 218 7.42 5.73 11.74
C LEU A 218 6.82 7.12 12.06
N ASP A 219 7.59 8.16 11.76
CA ASP A 219 7.13 9.56 11.73
C ASP A 219 6.69 9.98 10.32
N LEU A 220 7.20 9.31 9.29
CA LEU A 220 6.92 9.57 7.89
C LEU A 220 7.18 8.32 7.04
N MET A 221 6.35 8.08 6.03
CA MET A 221 6.62 7.12 4.97
C MET A 221 6.77 7.85 3.63
N ILE A 222 7.88 7.62 2.93
CA ILE A 222 8.06 7.99 1.52
C ILE A 222 7.84 6.73 0.69
N SER A 223 6.86 6.74 -0.21
CA SER A 223 6.47 5.53 -0.93
C SER A 223 6.13 5.83 -2.38
N MET A 224 6.43 4.87 -3.24
CA MET A 224 5.81 4.81 -4.56
C MET A 224 4.32 4.52 -4.43
N ASP A 225 3.57 4.49 -5.53
CA ASP A 225 2.24 3.88 -5.60
C ASP A 225 2.38 2.36 -5.35
N SER A 226 2.58 1.99 -4.07
CA SER A 226 2.91 0.64 -3.58
C SER A 226 2.26 0.33 -2.23
N ALA A 227 2.42 -0.90 -1.74
CA ALA A 227 1.75 -1.38 -0.53
C ALA A 227 2.17 -0.64 0.75
N ASN A 228 3.47 -0.29 0.89
CA ASN A 228 4.00 0.30 2.11
C ASN A 228 3.35 1.64 2.48
N GLY A 229 3.01 2.48 1.46
CA GLY A 229 2.26 3.71 1.70
C GLY A 229 0.86 3.45 2.29
N HIS A 230 0.21 2.37 1.89
CA HIS A 230 -1.10 1.98 2.46
C HIS A 230 -0.96 1.42 3.87
N LEU A 231 0.06 0.59 4.11
CA LEU A 231 0.34 0.05 5.44
C LEU A 231 0.61 1.18 6.44
N ALA A 232 1.47 2.13 6.09
CA ALA A 232 1.75 3.31 6.92
C ALA A 232 0.48 4.15 7.18
N ALA A 233 -0.32 4.39 6.14
CA ALA A 233 -1.57 5.14 6.28
C ALA A 233 -2.58 4.46 7.20
N ASN A 234 -2.58 3.12 7.32
CA ASN A 234 -3.44 2.39 8.25
C ASN A 234 -3.11 2.67 9.72
N TYR A 235 -1.88 3.09 10.03
CA TYR A 235 -1.45 3.50 11.37
C TYR A 235 -1.40 5.03 11.53
N ASN A 236 -2.10 5.78 10.68
CA ASN A 236 -2.10 7.25 10.69
C ASN A 236 -0.72 7.88 10.44
N ILE A 237 0.24 7.12 9.93
CA ILE A 237 1.55 7.66 9.56
C ILE A 237 1.40 8.54 8.32
N PRO A 238 1.92 9.77 8.33
CA PRO A 238 1.93 10.63 7.15
C PRO A 238 2.67 9.96 5.99
N VAL A 239 2.06 10.03 4.78
CA VAL A 239 2.68 9.46 3.58
C VAL A 239 2.99 10.58 2.59
N VAL A 240 4.23 10.64 2.13
CA VAL A 240 4.68 11.36 0.93
C VAL A 240 4.78 10.35 -0.19
N SER A 241 3.95 10.47 -1.22
CA SER A 241 3.85 9.49 -2.31
C SER A 241 4.27 10.05 -3.66
N LEU A 242 5.04 9.24 -4.42
CA LEU A 242 5.58 9.60 -5.74
C LEU A 242 4.86 8.81 -6.83
N TRP A 243 4.36 9.51 -7.85
CA TRP A 243 3.48 8.97 -8.88
C TRP A 243 4.07 9.18 -10.27
N GLY A 244 4.35 8.07 -10.95
CA GLY A 244 4.89 8.06 -12.32
C GLY A 244 3.83 7.96 -13.39
N LEU A 245 3.74 6.79 -14.03
CA LEU A 245 2.73 6.51 -15.07
C LEU A 245 1.33 6.22 -14.51
N THR A 246 1.19 6.16 -13.20
CA THR A 246 -0.10 6.12 -12.48
C THR A 246 -0.46 7.52 -11.96
N HIS A 247 -1.62 7.65 -11.32
CA HIS A 247 -2.08 8.92 -10.78
C HIS A 247 -3.06 8.69 -9.62
N PRO A 248 -3.07 9.52 -8.58
CA PRO A 248 -4.04 9.42 -7.47
C PRO A 248 -5.50 9.37 -7.93
N PHE A 249 -5.83 10.02 -9.06
CA PHE A 249 -7.16 9.96 -9.67
C PHE A 249 -7.62 8.55 -10.04
N GLY A 250 -6.72 7.57 -10.10
CA GLY A 250 -7.06 6.15 -10.23
C GLY A 250 -7.80 5.56 -9.02
N GLY A 251 -7.89 6.32 -7.93
CA GLY A 251 -8.55 5.93 -6.69
C GLY A 251 -7.72 4.98 -5.83
N PHE A 252 -6.39 5.02 -5.93
CA PHE A 252 -5.46 4.17 -5.20
C PHE A 252 -4.53 4.93 -4.25
N ALA A 253 -4.79 6.22 -3.99
CA ALA A 253 -4.03 6.94 -2.98
C ALA A 253 -4.23 6.30 -1.59
N PRO A 254 -3.18 6.29 -0.73
CA PRO A 254 -3.30 5.85 0.64
C PRO A 254 -4.41 6.63 1.37
N PHE A 255 -5.01 6.01 2.38
CA PHE A 255 -6.12 6.60 3.12
C PHE A 255 -5.72 7.95 3.73
N LEU A 256 -6.59 8.94 3.64
CA LEU A 256 -6.40 10.32 4.10
C LEU A 256 -5.14 11.04 3.59
N SER A 257 -4.50 10.55 2.52
CA SER A 257 -3.36 11.24 1.92
C SER A 257 -3.73 12.65 1.49
N LYS A 258 -2.96 13.63 1.95
CA LYS A 258 -3.14 15.03 1.59
C LYS A 258 -2.56 15.29 0.19
N THR A 259 -3.28 16.03 -0.65
CA THR A 259 -2.85 16.33 -2.04
C THR A 259 -1.44 16.91 -2.10
N LYS A 260 -1.07 17.77 -1.16
CA LYS A 260 0.27 18.37 -1.07
C LYS A 260 1.40 17.39 -0.75
N ASN A 261 1.08 16.16 -0.34
CA ASN A 261 2.03 15.09 -0.10
C ASN A 261 2.14 14.12 -1.29
N MET A 262 1.43 14.39 -2.40
CA MET A 262 1.44 13.56 -3.60
C MET A 262 2.22 14.26 -4.69
N PHE A 263 3.41 13.77 -5.01
CA PHE A 263 4.23 14.27 -6.10
C PHE A 263 3.92 13.49 -7.36
N ILE A 264 3.55 14.18 -8.41
CA ILE A 264 3.05 13.59 -9.65
C ILE A 264 3.95 14.04 -10.78
N SER A 265 4.35 13.10 -11.65
CA SER A 265 5.11 13.41 -12.86
C SER A 265 4.39 14.46 -13.73
N ASP A 266 5.15 15.33 -14.36
CA ASP A 266 4.65 16.43 -15.16
C ASP A 266 3.73 15.95 -16.29
N ARG A 267 2.45 16.33 -16.20
CA ARG A 267 1.43 15.98 -17.19
C ARG A 267 1.36 16.92 -18.38
N GLU A 268 1.92 18.11 -18.29
CA GLU A 268 2.00 19.00 -19.46
C GLU A 268 3.00 18.41 -20.45
N LYS A 269 4.17 17.98 -19.95
CA LYS A 269 5.17 17.29 -20.75
C LYS A 269 4.73 15.87 -21.15
N TYR A 270 3.97 15.17 -20.29
CA TYR A 270 3.57 13.78 -20.48
C TYR A 270 2.04 13.59 -20.39
N PRO A 271 1.25 14.11 -21.38
CA PRO A 271 -0.21 14.22 -21.28
C PRO A 271 -0.96 12.88 -21.26
N LYS A 272 -0.31 11.76 -21.62
CA LYS A 272 -0.93 10.43 -21.52
C LYS A 272 -1.03 9.90 -20.09
N ILE A 273 -0.43 10.55 -19.07
CA ILE A 273 -0.55 10.16 -17.67
C ILE A 273 -1.98 10.44 -17.15
N PRO A 274 -2.60 9.50 -16.40
CA PRO A 274 -2.16 8.13 -16.16
C PRO A 274 -2.31 7.25 -17.40
N THR A 275 -1.32 6.36 -17.64
CA THR A 275 -1.33 5.46 -18.80
C THR A 275 -2.11 4.18 -18.55
N SER A 276 -2.18 3.77 -17.28
CA SER A 276 -2.92 2.59 -16.81
C SER A 276 -3.11 2.64 -15.29
N ALA A 277 -3.87 1.69 -14.75
CA ALA A 277 -4.04 1.53 -13.30
C ALA A 277 -2.78 1.05 -12.59
N TYR A 278 -1.84 0.43 -13.30
CA TYR A 278 -0.69 -0.28 -12.71
C TYR A 278 0.67 0.25 -13.19
N GLY A 279 0.73 1.16 -14.16
CA GLY A 279 1.99 1.64 -14.72
C GLY A 279 2.82 0.56 -15.45
N LYS A 280 2.20 -0.57 -15.83
CA LYS A 280 2.89 -1.74 -16.40
C LYS A 280 3.52 -1.48 -17.77
N LYS A 281 2.82 -0.71 -18.62
CA LYS A 281 3.29 -0.39 -19.97
C LYS A 281 3.82 1.03 -19.99
N ILE A 282 5.10 1.18 -20.31
CA ILE A 282 5.76 2.47 -20.49
C ILE A 282 5.61 2.84 -21.98
N PRO A 283 4.88 3.90 -22.34
CA PRO A 283 4.85 4.38 -23.71
C PRO A 283 6.23 4.89 -24.15
N LYS A 284 6.57 4.74 -25.43
CA LYS A 284 7.81 5.28 -25.99
C LYS A 284 7.93 6.78 -25.67
N GLY A 285 9.07 7.19 -25.14
CA GLY A 285 9.36 8.56 -24.72
C GLY A 285 8.81 8.92 -23.34
N TYR A 286 8.33 7.92 -22.55
CA TYR A 286 7.84 8.10 -21.18
C TYR A 286 8.71 7.40 -20.14
N GLU A 287 9.88 6.94 -20.51
CA GLU A 287 10.82 6.20 -19.68
C GLU A 287 11.29 7.04 -18.48
N GLU A 288 11.46 8.35 -18.70
CA GLU A 288 12.03 9.29 -17.73
C GLU A 288 10.98 10.20 -17.04
N VAL A 289 9.69 9.82 -17.10
CA VAL A 289 8.62 10.70 -16.58
C VAL A 289 8.81 11.10 -15.12
N MET A 290 9.31 10.19 -14.29
CA MET A 290 9.47 10.45 -12.86
C MET A 290 10.64 11.39 -12.55
N ARG A 291 11.57 11.64 -13.48
CA ARG A 291 12.59 12.67 -13.31
C ARG A 291 12.04 14.10 -13.32
N THR A 292 10.78 14.27 -13.69
CA THR A 292 10.11 15.58 -13.57
C THR A 292 9.69 15.91 -12.13
N ILE A 293 9.75 14.95 -11.21
CA ILE A 293 9.56 15.19 -9.79
C ILE A 293 10.89 15.64 -9.19
N ASP A 294 10.96 16.89 -8.74
CA ASP A 294 12.16 17.43 -8.11
C ASP A 294 12.35 16.83 -6.71
N TYR A 295 13.48 16.17 -6.50
CA TYR A 295 13.81 15.58 -5.20
C TYR A 295 13.98 16.63 -4.09
N ASN A 296 14.39 17.87 -4.42
CA ASN A 296 14.48 18.95 -3.43
C ASN A 296 13.10 19.36 -2.91
N GLU A 297 12.09 19.43 -3.78
CA GLU A 297 10.71 19.71 -3.36
C GLU A 297 10.17 18.58 -2.47
N VAL A 298 10.52 17.33 -2.78
CA VAL A 298 10.17 16.18 -1.93
C VAL A 298 10.81 16.30 -0.55
N ILE A 299 12.12 16.65 -0.47
CA ILE A 299 12.83 16.87 0.79
C ILE A 299 12.15 17.97 1.61
N VAL A 300 11.92 19.14 1.02
CA VAL A 300 11.26 20.27 1.70
C VAL A 300 9.92 19.85 2.25
N ARG A 301 9.18 19.03 1.49
CA ARG A 301 7.88 18.53 1.94
C ARG A 301 8.00 17.55 3.10
N CYS A 302 8.96 16.63 3.06
CA CYS A 302 9.23 15.69 4.15
C CYS A 302 9.55 16.45 5.45
N LEU A 303 10.45 17.42 5.39
CA LEU A 303 10.81 18.23 6.56
C LEU A 303 9.58 18.93 7.15
N LYS A 304 8.74 19.58 6.31
CA LYS A 304 7.49 20.21 6.76
C LYS A 304 6.47 19.25 7.36
N VAL A 305 6.51 17.98 6.97
CA VAL A 305 5.66 16.95 7.60
C VAL A 305 6.22 16.57 8.97
N LEU A 306 7.54 16.41 9.06
CA LEU A 306 8.24 16.02 10.28
C LEU A 306 8.27 17.12 11.36
N GLU A 307 8.12 18.41 11.01
CA GLU A 307 7.98 19.50 11.99
C GLU A 307 6.76 19.32 12.89
N LYS A 308 5.73 18.59 12.44
CA LYS A 308 4.52 18.38 13.22
C LYS A 308 4.75 17.29 14.27
N PRO A 309 4.20 17.45 15.49
CA PRO A 309 4.21 16.36 16.46
C PRO A 309 3.47 15.13 15.91
N LYS A 310 3.86 13.94 16.36
CA LYS A 310 3.09 12.72 16.08
C LYS A 310 1.65 12.94 16.55
N HIS A 311 0.68 12.71 15.68
CA HIS A 311 -0.72 12.63 16.06
C HIS A 311 -0.96 11.30 16.80
N HIS A 312 -0.42 11.19 18.02
CA HIS A 312 -0.97 10.22 18.94
C HIS A 312 -2.33 10.79 19.36
N GLN A 313 -3.41 10.12 18.99
CA GLN A 313 -4.69 10.40 19.62
C GLN A 313 -4.49 10.12 21.10
N SER A 314 -4.60 11.15 21.93
CA SER A 314 -4.88 10.98 23.35
C SER A 314 -6.14 10.12 23.45
N LEU A 315 -6.01 8.95 24.05
CA LEU A 315 -7.09 8.09 24.48
C LEU A 315 -8.06 8.85 25.39
#